data_2704ab04f1c8a0d4d2584d4ffbbc7503
#
_entry.id   2704ab04f1c8a0d4d2584d4ffbbc7503
#
_cell.length_a   1.000
_cell.length_b   1.000
_cell.length_c   1.000
_cell.angle_alpha   90.00
_cell.angle_beta   90.00
_cell.angle_gamma   90.00
#
_symmetry.space_group_name_H-M   'P 1'
#
loop_
_entity.id
_entity.type
_entity.pdbx_description
1 polymer ?
#
loop_
_entity_poly.entity_id
_entity_poly.type
_entity_poly.pdbx_seq_one_letter_code
_entity_poly.pdbx_strand_id
1 'polypeptide(L)'
;NVRITRINHPGGRHTSSAIFCRKEFSLVKHFVKSLPVLSILLALACDILLPDSAQHPAAEHPYFTWALLIGLAVYVITLLISLGNTKVRDKLSYSALFYAGAVLVLNILNLLTAKFAILPVLYFPSLDRVFGVLVEDSAFLATCLAYSARLLFFGWLGGAVVGMLTGIAIGFNKPSAYWVQPLVRVLGPIPSTAWIPLVLIAFPTAVSASAFLIALAVWFPTTVLTSSGIASIPNSYFEVSSTLGAGSFYRIAKVGIPAAMPHMFLGLFNGTCSSFITLVTAEMLGAKYGIGWYINWQKEMMAYANVYAGLIIIAVTFFILITLLFKFRDRVLAWQKGVIKW
;
A
#
# COMPACT_ATOMS: atom_id res chain seq x y z
N ASN A 1 -26.09 5.61 -0.69
CA ASN A 1 -27.39 5.01 -0.33
C ASN A 1 -28.35 6.10 0.08
N VAL A 2 -29.01 6.74 -0.88
CA VAL A 2 -30.14 7.62 -0.62
C VAL A 2 -31.40 6.73 -0.73
N ARG A 3 -32.04 6.46 0.40
CA ARG A 3 -33.37 5.86 0.47
C ARG A 3 -34.38 6.88 -0.05
N ILE A 4 -34.87 6.69 -1.27
CA ILE A 4 -36.03 7.44 -1.76
C ILE A 4 -37.28 6.71 -1.22
N THR A 5 -37.94 7.33 -0.26
CA THR A 5 -39.26 6.97 0.22
C THR A 5 -40.25 7.04 -0.95
N ARG A 6 -40.94 5.92 -1.20
CA ARG A 6 -42.07 5.87 -2.15
C ARG A 6 -43.22 6.71 -1.61
N ILE A 7 -43.50 7.82 -2.28
CA ILE A 7 -44.79 8.49 -2.16
C ILE A 7 -45.63 7.95 -3.33
N ASN A 8 -46.65 7.16 -3.00
CA ASN A 8 -47.66 6.74 -3.95
C ASN A 8 -48.63 7.91 -4.20
N HIS A 9 -48.60 8.45 -5.43
CA HIS A 9 -49.72 9.27 -5.96
C HIS A 9 -50.32 8.55 -7.17
N PRO A 10 -51.67 8.40 -7.22
CA PRO A 10 -52.35 7.80 -8.35
C PRO A 10 -52.60 8.87 -9.43
N GLY A 11 -51.90 8.75 -10.55
CA GLY A 11 -52.09 9.66 -11.70
C GLY A 11 -51.02 9.42 -12.77
N GLY A 12 -51.34 8.61 -13.75
CA GLY A 12 -50.48 8.23 -14.86
C GLY A 12 -50.00 9.41 -15.67
N ARG A 13 -48.70 9.68 -15.62
CA ARG A 13 -47.83 10.36 -16.63
C ARG A 13 -46.34 10.32 -16.28
N HIS A 14 -45.88 9.52 -15.26
CA HIS A 14 -44.49 9.52 -14.80
C HIS A 14 -43.59 8.38 -15.32
N THR A 15 -44.07 7.56 -16.26
CA THR A 15 -43.25 6.46 -16.80
C THR A 15 -42.18 6.94 -17.81
N SER A 16 -42.40 8.05 -18.50
CA SER A 16 -41.48 8.55 -19.53
C SER A 16 -40.24 9.22 -18.93
N SER A 17 -40.38 10.01 -17.86
CA SER A 17 -39.25 10.71 -17.21
C SER A 17 -38.34 9.77 -16.43
N ALA A 18 -38.89 8.75 -15.78
CA ALA A 18 -38.11 7.74 -15.05
C ALA A 18 -37.31 6.82 -16.00
N ILE A 19 -37.88 6.50 -17.16
CA ILE A 19 -37.20 5.73 -18.21
C ILE A 19 -36.11 6.57 -18.86
N PHE A 20 -36.34 7.86 -19.08
CA PHE A 20 -35.37 8.79 -19.66
C PHE A 20 -34.17 8.99 -18.71
N CYS A 21 -34.41 9.23 -17.44
CA CYS A 21 -33.36 9.36 -16.40
C CYS A 21 -32.56 8.06 -16.22
N ARG A 22 -33.19 6.90 -16.34
CA ARG A 22 -32.53 5.59 -16.28
C ARG A 22 -31.65 5.32 -17.50
N LYS A 23 -32.07 5.80 -18.67
CA LYS A 23 -31.33 5.67 -19.93
C LYS A 23 -30.11 6.60 -19.96
N GLU A 24 -30.23 7.84 -19.48
CA GLU A 24 -29.11 8.77 -19.34
C GLU A 24 -28.08 8.25 -18.32
N PHE A 25 -28.53 7.73 -17.18
CA PHE A 25 -27.63 7.16 -16.16
C PHE A 25 -26.90 5.91 -16.69
N SER A 26 -27.54 5.14 -17.57
CA SER A 26 -26.94 3.99 -18.27
C SER A 26 -25.91 4.42 -19.28
N LEU A 27 -26.18 5.46 -20.08
CA LEU A 27 -25.26 6.01 -21.09
C LEU A 27 -24.01 6.61 -20.43
N VAL A 28 -24.17 7.36 -19.34
CA VAL A 28 -23.03 7.91 -18.58
C VAL A 28 -22.16 6.79 -18.01
N LYS A 29 -22.74 5.71 -17.49
CA LYS A 29 -21.99 4.54 -17.03
C LYS A 29 -21.22 3.82 -18.14
N HIS A 30 -21.79 3.74 -19.33
CA HIS A 30 -21.07 3.16 -20.49
C HIS A 30 -19.94 4.08 -20.97
N PHE A 31 -20.17 5.38 -21.02
CA PHE A 31 -19.16 6.36 -21.40
C PHE A 31 -17.97 6.37 -20.41
N VAL A 32 -18.24 6.34 -19.11
CA VAL A 32 -17.19 6.29 -18.09
C VAL A 32 -16.30 5.05 -18.25
N LYS A 33 -16.83 3.90 -18.65
CA LYS A 33 -16.04 2.68 -18.89
C LYS A 33 -15.16 2.73 -20.12
N SER A 34 -15.52 3.55 -21.13
CA SER A 34 -14.67 3.70 -22.31
C SER A 34 -13.53 4.68 -22.12
N LEU A 35 -13.56 5.53 -21.08
CA LEU A 35 -12.52 6.52 -20.81
C LEU A 35 -11.10 5.93 -20.71
N PRO A 36 -10.83 4.82 -20.01
CA PRO A 36 -9.49 4.24 -19.98
C PRO A 36 -9.01 3.76 -21.36
N VAL A 37 -9.90 3.21 -22.17
CA VAL A 37 -9.55 2.82 -23.56
C VAL A 37 -9.16 4.05 -24.36
N LEU A 38 -9.96 5.13 -24.27
CA LEU A 38 -9.68 6.38 -24.97
C LEU A 38 -8.36 7.01 -24.50
N SER A 39 -8.10 7.01 -23.19
CA SER A 39 -6.84 7.54 -22.64
C SER A 39 -5.62 6.73 -23.07
N ILE A 40 -5.73 5.39 -23.14
CA ILE A 40 -4.63 4.52 -23.63
C ILE A 40 -4.42 4.73 -25.13
N LEU A 41 -5.49 4.80 -25.93
CA LEU A 41 -5.39 5.06 -27.36
C LEU A 41 -4.79 6.45 -27.64
N LEU A 42 -5.16 7.47 -26.86
CA LEU A 42 -4.55 8.79 -26.94
C LEU A 42 -3.05 8.73 -26.62
N ALA A 43 -2.67 8.00 -25.54
CA ALA A 43 -1.28 7.84 -25.15
C ALA A 43 -0.47 7.13 -26.26
N LEU A 44 -1.02 6.06 -26.84
CA LEU A 44 -0.41 5.34 -27.98
C LEU A 44 -0.28 6.25 -29.21
N ALA A 45 -1.31 7.01 -29.54
CA ALA A 45 -1.25 7.95 -30.66
C ALA A 45 -0.16 9.01 -30.43
N CYS A 46 -0.07 9.60 -29.24
CA CYS A 46 0.99 10.55 -28.91
C CYS A 46 2.38 9.90 -28.97
N ASP A 47 2.51 8.66 -28.50
CA ASP A 47 3.78 7.97 -28.46
C ASP A 47 4.31 7.59 -29.86
N ILE A 48 3.42 7.13 -30.75
CA ILE A 48 3.78 6.70 -32.10
C ILE A 48 3.92 7.87 -33.08
N LEU A 49 3.04 8.89 -32.99
CA LEU A 49 2.99 9.98 -33.96
C LEU A 49 4.02 11.07 -33.68
N LEU A 50 4.39 11.28 -32.40
CA LEU A 50 5.37 12.31 -32.04
C LEU A 50 6.78 11.72 -32.00
N PRO A 51 7.76 12.30 -32.71
CA PRO A 51 9.13 11.85 -32.63
C PRO A 51 9.72 12.14 -31.24
N ASP A 52 10.65 11.28 -30.81
CA ASP A 52 11.40 11.50 -29.59
C ASP A 52 12.37 12.67 -29.75
N SER A 53 12.59 13.41 -28.66
CA SER A 53 13.57 14.48 -28.65
C SER A 53 15.00 13.93 -28.83
N ALA A 54 15.78 14.59 -29.70
CA ALA A 54 17.19 14.23 -29.92
C ALA A 54 18.07 14.32 -28.65
N GLN A 55 17.58 14.94 -27.58
CA GLN A 55 18.28 15.05 -26.31
C GLN A 55 18.20 13.77 -25.46
N HIS A 56 17.23 12.88 -25.75
CA HIS A 56 17.11 11.61 -25.06
C HIS A 56 17.86 10.51 -25.81
N PRO A 57 18.75 9.75 -25.13
CA PRO A 57 19.29 8.54 -25.72
C PRO A 57 18.13 7.58 -26.03
N ALA A 58 18.06 7.09 -27.25
CA ALA A 58 17.05 6.14 -27.66
C ALA A 58 17.08 4.90 -26.76
N ALA A 59 15.93 4.43 -26.32
CA ALA A 59 15.81 3.12 -25.69
C ALA A 59 16.00 2.04 -26.77
N GLU A 60 16.56 0.89 -26.43
CA GLU A 60 16.75 -0.21 -27.38
C GLU A 60 15.41 -0.73 -27.94
N HIS A 61 14.37 -0.65 -27.12
CA HIS A 61 13.02 -1.12 -27.45
C HIS A 61 11.95 -0.16 -26.92
N PRO A 62 10.77 -0.11 -27.57
CA PRO A 62 9.64 0.74 -27.18
C PRO A 62 8.87 0.12 -26.02
N TYR A 63 9.48 0.02 -24.84
CA TYR A 63 8.90 -0.63 -23.65
C TYR A 63 7.64 0.05 -23.15
N PHE A 64 7.55 1.38 -23.25
CA PHE A 64 6.35 2.12 -22.86
C PHE A 64 5.17 1.80 -23.78
N THR A 65 5.39 1.76 -25.10
CA THR A 65 4.38 1.32 -26.07
C THR A 65 3.90 -0.10 -25.76
N TRP A 66 4.81 -1.04 -25.45
CA TRP A 66 4.43 -2.40 -25.07
C TRP A 66 3.63 -2.44 -23.76
N ALA A 67 4.00 -1.65 -22.77
CA ALA A 67 3.26 -1.53 -21.51
C ALA A 67 1.82 -1.00 -21.74
N LEU A 68 1.67 0.00 -22.61
CA LEU A 68 0.36 0.53 -23.00
C LEU A 68 -0.48 -0.52 -23.74
N LEU A 69 0.11 -1.29 -24.67
CA LEU A 69 -0.58 -2.36 -25.41
C LEU A 69 -1.04 -3.49 -24.48
N ILE A 70 -0.17 -3.91 -23.55
CA ILE A 70 -0.52 -4.90 -22.51
C ILE A 70 -1.64 -4.36 -21.62
N GLY A 71 -1.54 -3.10 -21.18
CA GLY A 71 -2.57 -2.42 -20.39
C GLY A 71 -3.91 -2.36 -21.12
N LEU A 72 -3.90 -2.05 -22.42
CA LEU A 72 -5.09 -2.05 -23.27
C LEU A 72 -5.70 -3.45 -23.35
N ALA A 73 -4.89 -4.47 -23.63
CA ALA A 73 -5.36 -5.85 -23.74
C ALA A 73 -6.00 -6.34 -22.41
N VAL A 74 -5.34 -6.11 -21.28
CA VAL A 74 -5.87 -6.46 -19.96
C VAL A 74 -7.17 -5.72 -19.66
N TYR A 75 -7.24 -4.42 -19.98
CA TYR A 75 -8.46 -3.64 -19.76
C TYR A 75 -9.61 -4.11 -20.66
N VAL A 76 -9.38 -4.38 -21.94
CA VAL A 76 -10.37 -4.92 -22.87
C VAL A 76 -10.88 -6.29 -22.43
N ILE A 77 -9.99 -7.19 -21.99
CA ILE A 77 -10.36 -8.50 -21.44
C ILE A 77 -11.25 -8.31 -20.21
N THR A 78 -10.90 -7.43 -19.27
CA THR A 78 -11.72 -7.16 -18.08
C THR A 78 -13.08 -6.54 -18.44
N LEU A 79 -13.13 -5.73 -19.50
CA LEU A 79 -14.35 -5.15 -20.03
C LEU A 79 -15.26 -6.24 -20.63
N LEU A 80 -14.71 -7.18 -21.40
CA LEU A 80 -15.45 -8.34 -21.93
C LEU A 80 -16.00 -9.22 -20.80
N ILE A 81 -15.20 -9.53 -19.78
CA ILE A 81 -15.65 -10.27 -18.59
C ILE A 81 -16.78 -9.52 -17.86
N SER A 82 -16.73 -8.19 -17.85
CA SER A 82 -17.77 -7.35 -17.22
C SER A 82 -19.13 -7.43 -17.88
N LEU A 83 -19.21 -7.90 -19.15
CA LEU A 83 -20.48 -8.12 -19.86
C LEU A 83 -21.28 -9.28 -19.22
N GLY A 84 -20.59 -10.32 -18.77
CA GLY A 84 -21.22 -11.49 -18.13
C GLY A 84 -21.34 -11.39 -16.60
N ASN A 85 -20.60 -10.49 -15.94
CA ASN A 85 -20.51 -10.45 -14.48
C ASN A 85 -20.81 -9.04 -13.92
N THR A 86 -21.97 -8.92 -13.24
CA THR A 86 -22.44 -7.63 -12.67
C THR A 86 -21.50 -7.06 -11.62
N LYS A 87 -20.87 -7.90 -10.79
CA LYS A 87 -19.93 -7.46 -9.73
C LYS A 87 -18.66 -6.84 -10.36
N VAL A 88 -18.13 -7.45 -11.41
CA VAL A 88 -16.96 -6.92 -12.16
C VAL A 88 -17.34 -5.62 -12.84
N ARG A 89 -18.54 -5.55 -13.40
CA ARG A 89 -19.08 -4.37 -14.08
C ARG A 89 -19.17 -3.15 -13.15
N ASP A 90 -19.68 -3.33 -11.95
CA ASP A 90 -19.84 -2.22 -10.99
C ASP A 90 -18.46 -1.76 -10.46
N LYS A 91 -17.57 -2.70 -10.18
CA LYS A 91 -16.20 -2.38 -9.77
C LYS A 91 -15.45 -1.64 -10.87
N LEU A 92 -15.57 -2.09 -12.12
CA LEU A 92 -14.92 -1.45 -13.27
C LEU A 92 -15.43 -0.02 -13.50
N SER A 93 -16.76 0.20 -13.40
CA SER A 93 -17.37 1.54 -13.48
C SER A 93 -16.83 2.50 -12.43
N TYR A 94 -16.63 2.00 -11.20
CA TYR A 94 -16.10 2.81 -10.10
C TYR A 94 -14.63 3.19 -10.32
N SER A 95 -13.81 2.26 -10.82
CA SER A 95 -12.37 2.46 -10.97
C SER A 95 -11.95 3.03 -12.33
N ALA A 96 -12.86 3.09 -13.32
CA ALA A 96 -12.52 3.51 -14.68
C ALA A 96 -11.95 4.93 -14.75
N LEU A 97 -12.52 5.88 -14.01
CA LEU A 97 -12.03 7.26 -13.99
C LEU A 97 -10.61 7.34 -13.43
N PHE A 98 -10.31 6.55 -12.40
CA PHE A 98 -8.97 6.47 -11.80
C PHE A 98 -7.95 5.91 -12.81
N TYR A 99 -8.29 4.82 -13.52
CA TYR A 99 -7.40 4.25 -14.53
C TYR A 99 -7.16 5.21 -15.69
N ALA A 100 -8.21 5.88 -16.17
CA ALA A 100 -8.07 6.89 -17.23
C ALA A 100 -7.15 8.05 -16.77
N GLY A 101 -7.35 8.55 -15.55
CA GLY A 101 -6.50 9.60 -14.97
C GLY A 101 -5.05 9.16 -14.81
N ALA A 102 -4.80 7.95 -14.34
CA ALA A 102 -3.45 7.41 -14.19
C ALA A 102 -2.71 7.32 -15.54
N VAL A 103 -3.39 6.82 -16.58
CA VAL A 103 -2.81 6.75 -17.94
C VAL A 103 -2.55 8.15 -18.50
N LEU A 104 -3.45 9.11 -18.29
CA LEU A 104 -3.24 10.49 -18.71
C LEU A 104 -2.03 11.12 -18.02
N VAL A 105 -1.85 10.90 -16.73
CA VAL A 105 -0.66 11.38 -16.00
C VAL A 105 0.62 10.77 -16.58
N LEU A 106 0.64 9.46 -16.84
CA LEU A 106 1.80 8.80 -17.47
C LEU A 106 2.06 9.36 -18.89
N ASN A 107 1.00 9.62 -19.67
CA ASN A 107 1.16 10.22 -21.00
C ASN A 107 1.71 11.65 -20.92
N ILE A 108 1.22 12.47 -19.98
CA ILE A 108 1.74 13.83 -19.75
C ILE A 108 3.23 13.77 -19.36
N LEU A 109 3.60 12.84 -18.47
CA LEU A 109 5.01 12.63 -18.11
C LEU A 109 5.84 12.23 -19.34
N ASN A 110 5.34 11.31 -20.18
CA ASN A 110 6.03 10.91 -21.41
C ASN A 110 6.23 12.08 -22.38
N LEU A 111 5.21 12.92 -22.55
CA LEU A 111 5.29 14.12 -23.39
C LEU A 111 6.31 15.13 -22.84
N LEU A 112 6.32 15.36 -21.53
CA LEU A 112 7.23 16.32 -20.89
C LEU A 112 8.69 15.84 -20.87
N THR A 113 8.90 14.52 -20.82
CA THR A 113 10.25 13.91 -20.79
C THR A 113 10.70 13.53 -22.20
N ALA A 114 10.15 12.45 -22.77
CA ALA A 114 10.66 11.85 -24.00
C ALA A 114 10.42 12.72 -25.27
N LYS A 115 9.23 13.33 -25.41
CA LYS A 115 8.85 14.02 -26.66
C LYS A 115 9.33 15.47 -26.70
N PHE A 116 9.05 16.27 -25.69
CA PHE A 116 9.38 17.69 -25.67
C PHE A 116 10.67 18.05 -24.89
N ALA A 117 11.21 17.11 -24.10
CA ALA A 117 12.39 17.32 -23.26
C ALA A 117 12.34 18.65 -22.44
N ILE A 118 11.14 19.00 -21.93
CA ILE A 118 10.96 20.20 -21.10
C ILE A 118 11.62 19.99 -19.73
N LEU A 119 11.58 18.75 -19.22
CA LEU A 119 12.22 18.41 -17.98
C LEU A 119 13.70 18.04 -18.22
N PRO A 120 14.62 18.35 -17.28
CA PRO A 120 16.03 18.01 -17.43
C PRO A 120 16.22 16.51 -17.66
N VAL A 121 16.76 16.13 -18.81
CA VAL A 121 16.94 14.75 -19.29
C VAL A 121 17.68 13.86 -18.29
N LEU A 122 18.66 14.42 -17.59
CA LEU A 122 19.46 13.68 -16.61
C LEU A 122 18.58 13.15 -15.46
N TYR A 123 17.70 13.99 -14.91
CA TYR A 123 16.90 13.67 -13.73
C TYR A 123 15.55 13.04 -14.05
N PHE A 124 15.03 13.28 -15.26
CA PHE A 124 13.72 12.81 -15.72
C PHE A 124 13.88 11.97 -17.01
N PRO A 125 14.30 10.70 -16.88
CA PRO A 125 14.48 9.80 -18.02
C PRO A 125 13.12 9.51 -18.69
N SER A 126 13.18 9.08 -19.96
CA SER A 126 11.99 8.61 -20.66
C SER A 126 11.37 7.38 -19.99
N LEU A 127 10.07 7.22 -20.10
CA LEU A 127 9.36 6.05 -19.55
C LEU A 127 9.86 4.75 -20.20
N ASP A 128 10.23 4.77 -21.48
CA ASP A 128 10.84 3.61 -22.16
C ASP A 128 12.07 3.11 -21.44
N ARG A 129 12.97 3.99 -21.03
CA ARG A 129 14.18 3.61 -20.28
C ARG A 129 13.84 3.07 -18.89
N VAL A 130 12.87 3.66 -18.20
CA VAL A 130 12.45 3.19 -16.88
C VAL A 130 11.85 1.77 -16.97
N PHE A 131 10.98 1.52 -17.95
CA PHE A 131 10.41 0.19 -18.17
C PHE A 131 11.46 -0.79 -18.72
N GLY A 132 12.40 -0.31 -19.54
CA GLY A 132 13.54 -1.09 -20.03
C GLY A 132 14.34 -1.69 -18.88
N VAL A 133 14.73 -0.87 -17.92
CA VAL A 133 15.46 -1.32 -16.71
C VAL A 133 14.70 -2.41 -15.94
N LEU A 134 13.37 -2.30 -15.81
CA LEU A 134 12.57 -3.32 -15.12
C LEU A 134 12.64 -4.69 -15.80
N VAL A 135 12.86 -4.73 -17.12
CA VAL A 135 12.97 -5.97 -17.91
C VAL A 135 14.42 -6.45 -17.98
N GLU A 136 15.33 -5.55 -18.34
CA GLU A 136 16.75 -5.87 -18.58
C GLU A 136 17.47 -6.23 -17.28
N ASP A 137 17.29 -5.46 -16.22
CA ASP A 137 17.89 -5.69 -14.89
C ASP A 137 17.03 -6.57 -13.97
N SER A 138 15.99 -7.22 -14.48
CA SER A 138 15.01 -7.95 -13.69
C SER A 138 15.61 -8.96 -12.70
N ALA A 139 16.64 -9.69 -13.10
CA ALA A 139 17.31 -10.68 -12.25
C ALA A 139 18.05 -10.02 -11.07
N PHE A 140 18.73 -8.90 -11.32
CA PHE A 140 19.42 -8.15 -10.28
C PHE A 140 18.45 -7.46 -9.33
N LEU A 141 17.41 -6.84 -9.88
CA LEU A 141 16.33 -6.22 -9.10
C LEU A 141 15.58 -7.26 -8.23
N ALA A 142 15.33 -8.46 -8.76
CA ALA A 142 14.74 -9.55 -7.98
C ALA A 142 15.65 -10.00 -6.83
N THR A 143 16.95 -10.05 -7.06
CA THR A 143 17.93 -10.36 -6.01
C THR A 143 17.92 -9.28 -4.92
N CYS A 144 17.97 -8.01 -5.29
CA CYS A 144 17.86 -6.90 -4.34
C CYS A 144 16.54 -6.95 -3.57
N LEU A 145 15.42 -7.22 -4.25
CA LEU A 145 14.12 -7.36 -3.61
C LEU A 145 14.08 -8.52 -2.60
N ALA A 146 14.69 -9.65 -2.92
CA ALA A 146 14.76 -10.80 -2.01
C ALA A 146 15.53 -10.46 -0.71
N TYR A 147 16.63 -9.70 -0.82
CA TYR A 147 17.37 -9.21 0.35
C TYR A 147 16.53 -8.24 1.19
N SER A 148 15.88 -7.26 0.56
CA SER A 148 14.97 -6.32 1.25
C SER A 148 13.81 -7.05 1.93
N ALA A 149 13.17 -7.99 1.23
CA ALA A 149 12.06 -8.77 1.77
C ALA A 149 12.47 -9.62 2.97
N ARG A 150 13.64 -10.26 2.91
CA ARG A 150 14.21 -11.03 4.03
C ARG A 150 14.47 -10.14 5.25
N LEU A 151 15.10 -8.99 5.04
CA LEU A 151 15.41 -8.04 6.10
C LEU A 151 14.15 -7.48 6.74
N LEU A 152 13.19 -7.06 5.90
CA LEU A 152 11.88 -6.59 6.34
C LEU A 152 11.14 -7.67 7.15
N PHE A 153 11.11 -8.90 6.67
CA PHE A 153 10.39 -9.99 7.34
C PHE A 153 10.90 -10.21 8.77
N PHE A 154 12.21 -10.35 8.97
CA PHE A 154 12.77 -10.59 10.30
C PHE A 154 12.61 -9.38 11.23
N GLY A 155 12.87 -8.17 10.74
CA GLY A 155 12.70 -6.95 11.50
C GLY A 155 11.23 -6.70 11.86
N TRP A 156 10.33 -6.84 10.89
CA TRP A 156 8.90 -6.66 11.09
C TRP A 156 8.32 -7.69 12.06
N LEU A 157 8.66 -8.96 11.90
CA LEU A 157 8.18 -10.02 12.78
C LEU A 157 8.65 -9.82 14.23
N GLY A 158 9.93 -9.51 14.41
CA GLY A 158 10.49 -9.20 15.74
C GLY A 158 9.78 -8.02 16.40
N GLY A 159 9.64 -6.90 15.68
CA GLY A 159 8.94 -5.70 16.16
C GLY A 159 7.45 -5.94 16.45
N ALA A 160 6.77 -6.71 15.60
CA ALA A 160 5.36 -7.05 15.77
C ALA A 160 5.13 -7.91 17.01
N VAL A 161 5.92 -8.97 17.19
CA VAL A 161 5.81 -9.87 18.37
C VAL A 161 6.10 -9.11 19.66
N VAL A 162 7.24 -8.42 19.73
CA VAL A 162 7.62 -7.65 20.93
C VAL A 162 6.61 -6.52 21.17
N GLY A 163 6.12 -5.84 20.12
CA GLY A 163 5.13 -4.78 20.21
C GLY A 163 3.78 -5.27 20.74
N MET A 164 3.29 -6.41 20.25
CA MET A 164 2.07 -7.00 20.79
C MET A 164 2.23 -7.43 22.24
N LEU A 165 3.31 -8.11 22.58
CA LEU A 165 3.56 -8.57 23.95
C LEU A 165 3.67 -7.40 24.94
N THR A 166 4.44 -6.37 24.59
CA THR A 166 4.56 -5.16 25.43
C THR A 166 3.24 -4.40 25.53
N GLY A 167 2.49 -4.29 24.44
CA GLY A 167 1.18 -3.65 24.43
C GLY A 167 0.14 -4.40 25.29
N ILE A 168 0.14 -5.74 25.23
CA ILE A 168 -0.70 -6.58 26.09
C ILE A 168 -0.27 -6.42 27.57
N ALA A 169 1.03 -6.45 27.84
CA ALA A 169 1.54 -6.28 29.20
C ALA A 169 1.16 -4.92 29.80
N ILE A 170 1.27 -3.83 29.04
CA ILE A 170 0.85 -2.48 29.45
C ILE A 170 -0.67 -2.42 29.68
N GLY A 171 -1.45 -3.02 28.77
CA GLY A 171 -2.92 -2.94 28.80
C GLY A 171 -3.56 -3.68 30.00
N PHE A 172 -2.98 -4.82 30.43
CA PHE A 172 -3.56 -5.65 31.48
C PHE A 172 -2.86 -5.52 32.84
N ASN A 173 -1.61 -5.02 32.91
CA ASN A 173 -0.81 -5.06 34.11
C ASN A 173 -0.30 -3.65 34.49
N LYS A 174 -0.81 -3.11 35.60
CA LYS A 174 -0.39 -1.80 36.14
C LYS A 174 1.11 -1.67 36.40
N PRO A 175 1.82 -2.64 37.01
CA PRO A 175 3.27 -2.60 37.15
C PRO A 175 4.01 -2.52 35.80
N SER A 176 3.60 -3.31 34.80
CA SER A 176 4.17 -3.23 33.44
C SER A 176 3.93 -1.86 32.80
N ALA A 177 2.73 -1.30 32.97
CA ALA A 177 2.42 0.04 32.49
C ALA A 177 3.31 1.10 33.14
N TYR A 178 3.54 1.01 34.46
CA TYR A 178 4.37 1.95 35.17
C TYR A 178 5.80 2.04 34.62
N TRP A 179 6.43 0.91 34.29
CA TRP A 179 7.82 0.88 33.81
C TRP A 179 7.95 1.09 32.30
N VAL A 180 7.05 0.53 31.48
CA VAL A 180 7.20 0.52 30.02
C VAL A 180 6.57 1.74 29.37
N GLN A 181 5.47 2.27 29.93
CA GLN A 181 4.76 3.39 29.30
C GLN A 181 5.59 4.69 29.22
N PRO A 182 6.42 5.06 30.23
CA PRO A 182 7.33 6.20 30.08
C PRO A 182 8.36 6.00 28.97
N LEU A 183 8.91 4.79 28.81
CA LEU A 183 9.85 4.47 27.73
C LEU A 183 9.19 4.64 26.35
N VAL A 184 7.97 4.13 26.21
CA VAL A 184 7.19 4.27 24.97
C VAL A 184 6.90 5.76 24.66
N ARG A 185 6.59 6.57 25.69
CA ARG A 185 6.34 8.01 25.51
C ARG A 185 7.58 8.80 25.13
N VAL A 186 8.76 8.41 25.59
CA VAL A 186 10.04 9.08 25.27
C VAL A 186 10.58 8.62 23.92
N LEU A 187 10.59 7.31 23.67
CA LEU A 187 11.19 6.74 22.44
C LEU A 187 10.27 6.90 21.22
N GLY A 188 8.95 6.93 21.43
CA GLY A 188 7.97 6.94 20.36
C GLY A 188 8.02 8.13 19.41
N PRO A 189 8.13 9.37 19.89
CA PRO A 189 8.24 10.54 19.04
C PRO A 189 9.53 10.59 18.21
N ILE A 190 10.57 9.83 18.62
CA ILE A 190 11.84 9.81 17.90
C ILE A 190 11.73 8.88 16.69
N PRO A 191 11.86 9.37 15.44
CA PRO A 191 11.85 8.52 14.27
C PRO A 191 12.92 7.42 14.36
N SER A 192 12.57 6.19 14.01
CA SER A 192 13.53 5.06 14.03
C SER A 192 14.77 5.33 13.17
N THR A 193 14.63 6.11 12.10
CA THR A 193 15.74 6.52 11.23
C THR A 193 16.75 7.43 11.94
N ALA A 194 16.35 8.19 12.94
CA ALA A 194 17.29 9.03 13.72
C ALA A 194 18.31 8.21 14.53
N TRP A 195 17.98 6.94 14.82
CA TRP A 195 18.87 6.02 15.57
C TRP A 195 19.92 5.35 14.67
N ILE A 196 19.87 5.51 13.34
CA ILE A 196 20.76 4.81 12.39
C ILE A 196 22.24 4.95 12.74
N PRO A 197 22.81 6.16 12.98
CA PRO A 197 24.24 6.29 13.25
C PRO A 197 24.67 5.54 14.53
N LEU A 198 23.83 5.61 15.57
CA LEU A 198 24.11 4.96 16.85
C LEU A 198 24.03 3.43 16.74
N VAL A 199 22.98 2.95 16.06
CA VAL A 199 22.72 1.51 15.91
C VAL A 199 23.77 0.84 15.02
N LEU A 200 24.22 1.51 13.95
CA LEU A 200 25.28 0.99 13.08
C LEU A 200 26.61 0.79 13.83
N ILE A 201 26.89 1.59 14.85
CA ILE A 201 28.10 1.44 15.70
C ILE A 201 27.88 0.34 16.74
N ALA A 202 26.66 0.22 17.29
CA ALA A 202 26.36 -0.70 18.39
C ALA A 202 26.24 -2.16 17.93
N PHE A 203 25.88 -2.42 16.69
CA PHE A 203 25.63 -3.77 16.17
C PHE A 203 26.80 -4.29 15.34
N PRO A 204 27.10 -5.61 15.40
CA PRO A 204 28.26 -6.18 14.71
C PRO A 204 28.12 -6.22 13.18
N THR A 205 26.91 -6.15 12.63
CA THR A 205 26.67 -6.16 11.20
C THR A 205 25.57 -5.16 10.80
N ALA A 206 25.70 -4.58 9.61
CA ALA A 206 24.68 -3.68 9.06
C ALA A 206 23.29 -4.37 8.95
N VAL A 207 23.27 -5.67 8.68
CA VAL A 207 22.00 -6.44 8.59
C VAL A 207 21.31 -6.51 9.96
N SER A 208 22.05 -6.81 11.04
CA SER A 208 21.47 -6.86 12.39
C SER A 208 21.05 -5.46 12.87
N ALA A 209 21.83 -4.44 12.56
CA ALA A 209 21.49 -3.04 12.82
C ALA A 209 20.19 -2.63 12.12
N SER A 210 20.07 -2.91 10.82
CA SER A 210 18.87 -2.60 10.04
C SER A 210 17.65 -3.39 10.52
N ALA A 211 17.81 -4.69 10.84
CA ALA A 211 16.73 -5.50 11.39
C ALA A 211 16.20 -4.94 12.73
N PHE A 212 17.10 -4.48 13.61
CA PHE A 212 16.74 -3.83 14.87
C PHE A 212 15.97 -2.51 14.64
N LEU A 213 16.43 -1.67 13.71
CA LEU A 213 15.77 -0.40 13.38
C LEU A 213 14.36 -0.63 12.83
N ILE A 214 14.19 -1.63 11.95
CA ILE A 214 12.89 -2.03 11.42
C ILE A 214 12.00 -2.55 12.55
N ALA A 215 12.56 -3.38 13.45
CA ALA A 215 11.82 -3.88 14.62
C ALA A 215 11.37 -2.74 15.53
N LEU A 216 12.22 -1.74 15.77
CA LEU A 216 11.90 -0.55 16.55
C LEU A 216 10.76 0.27 15.91
N ALA A 217 10.80 0.42 14.58
CA ALA A 217 9.76 1.12 13.81
C ALA A 217 8.39 0.45 13.91
N VAL A 218 8.36 -0.88 13.97
CA VAL A 218 7.12 -1.66 14.13
C VAL A 218 6.67 -1.74 15.59
N TRP A 219 7.63 -1.89 16.51
CA TRP A 219 7.38 -2.05 17.94
C TRP A 219 6.53 -0.93 18.53
N PHE A 220 6.89 0.31 18.27
CA PHE A 220 6.23 1.47 18.89
C PHE A 220 4.73 1.56 18.55
N PRO A 221 4.31 1.68 17.25
CA PRO A 221 2.90 1.81 16.91
C PRO A 221 2.09 0.56 17.31
N THR A 222 2.69 -0.62 17.23
CA THR A 222 2.05 -1.87 17.65
C THR A 222 1.80 -1.88 19.15
N THR A 223 2.77 -1.46 19.97
CA THR A 223 2.64 -1.38 21.43
C THR A 223 1.54 -0.39 21.84
N VAL A 224 1.58 0.82 21.27
CA VAL A 224 0.63 1.89 21.62
C VAL A 224 -0.79 1.50 21.24
N LEU A 225 -1.01 1.03 20.03
CA LEU A 225 -2.35 0.68 19.55
C LEU A 225 -2.88 -0.60 20.20
N THR A 226 -2.02 -1.57 20.53
CA THR A 226 -2.44 -2.75 21.29
C THR A 226 -2.88 -2.36 22.70
N SER A 227 -2.08 -1.57 23.44
CA SER A 227 -2.44 -1.13 24.78
C SER A 227 -3.68 -0.24 24.81
N SER A 228 -3.83 0.67 23.85
CA SER A 228 -5.02 1.50 23.67
C SER A 228 -6.26 0.66 23.35
N GLY A 229 -6.10 -0.35 22.48
CA GLY A 229 -7.19 -1.29 22.15
C GLY A 229 -7.68 -2.05 23.38
N ILE A 230 -6.78 -2.49 24.25
CA ILE A 230 -7.15 -3.17 25.51
C ILE A 230 -7.84 -2.19 26.47
N ALA A 231 -7.33 -0.98 26.58
CA ALA A 231 -7.93 0.05 27.44
C ALA A 231 -9.32 0.48 27.00
N SER A 232 -9.66 0.30 25.72
CA SER A 232 -10.99 0.64 25.17
C SER A 232 -12.06 -0.43 25.38
N ILE A 233 -11.70 -1.61 25.92
CA ILE A 233 -12.65 -2.70 26.16
C ILE A 233 -13.57 -2.34 27.34
N PRO A 234 -14.91 -2.40 27.19
CA PRO A 234 -15.81 -2.17 28.30
C PRO A 234 -15.58 -3.14 29.46
N ASN A 235 -15.55 -2.62 30.69
CA ASN A 235 -15.34 -3.44 31.90
C ASN A 235 -16.38 -4.54 32.08
N SER A 236 -17.61 -4.32 31.58
CA SER A 236 -18.68 -5.31 31.59
C SER A 236 -18.30 -6.66 30.98
N TYR A 237 -17.43 -6.68 29.96
CA TYR A 237 -16.95 -7.95 29.36
C TYR A 237 -16.13 -8.75 30.36
N PHE A 238 -15.29 -8.08 31.16
CA PHE A 238 -14.48 -8.71 32.18
C PHE A 238 -15.31 -9.12 33.41
N GLU A 239 -16.31 -8.33 33.81
CA GLU A 239 -17.21 -8.61 34.89
C GLU A 239 -18.05 -9.86 34.59
N VAL A 240 -18.71 -9.91 33.42
CA VAL A 240 -19.49 -11.08 32.99
C VAL A 240 -18.65 -12.34 32.92
N SER A 241 -17.42 -12.24 32.36
CA SER A 241 -16.52 -13.40 32.31
C SER A 241 -16.08 -13.86 33.70
N SER A 242 -15.94 -12.93 34.66
CA SER A 242 -15.60 -13.25 36.06
C SER A 242 -16.75 -13.95 36.79
N THR A 243 -17.99 -13.52 36.59
CA THR A 243 -19.19 -14.18 37.18
C THR A 243 -19.37 -15.60 36.65
N LEU A 244 -18.91 -15.87 35.41
CA LEU A 244 -18.88 -17.22 34.81
C LEU A 244 -17.66 -18.06 35.29
N GLY A 245 -16.87 -17.60 36.26
CA GLY A 245 -15.75 -18.32 36.83
C GLY A 245 -14.45 -18.26 36.01
N ALA A 246 -14.34 -17.36 35.04
CA ALA A 246 -13.13 -17.24 34.21
C ALA A 246 -11.93 -16.70 35.02
N GLY A 247 -10.82 -17.45 35.06
CA GLY A 247 -9.56 -17.01 35.67
C GLY A 247 -8.90 -15.87 34.88
N SER A 248 -7.94 -15.17 35.49
CA SER A 248 -7.28 -13.99 34.90
C SER A 248 -6.63 -14.27 33.52
N PHE A 249 -5.96 -15.39 33.35
CA PHE A 249 -5.34 -15.77 32.09
C PHE A 249 -6.39 -16.02 30.99
N TYR A 250 -7.49 -16.69 31.34
CA TYR A 250 -8.59 -16.94 30.40
C TYR A 250 -9.22 -15.62 29.93
N ARG A 251 -9.45 -14.66 30.85
CA ARG A 251 -9.99 -13.33 30.54
C ARG A 251 -9.08 -12.57 29.57
N ILE A 252 -7.77 -12.62 29.77
CA ILE A 252 -6.80 -11.99 28.85
C ILE A 252 -6.87 -12.67 27.48
N ALA A 253 -6.69 -14.00 27.42
CA ALA A 253 -6.48 -14.73 26.19
C ALA A 253 -7.77 -14.90 25.36
N LYS A 254 -8.93 -15.10 26.00
CA LYS A 254 -10.19 -15.41 25.33
C LYS A 254 -11.18 -14.26 25.23
N VAL A 255 -11.01 -13.21 26.05
CA VAL A 255 -11.88 -12.04 26.03
C VAL A 255 -11.10 -10.80 25.56
N GLY A 256 -10.03 -10.47 26.25
CA GLY A 256 -9.32 -9.22 26.03
C GLY A 256 -8.56 -9.15 24.70
N ILE A 257 -7.72 -10.15 24.40
CA ILE A 257 -6.96 -10.17 23.14
C ILE A 257 -7.90 -10.18 21.92
N PRO A 258 -8.92 -11.06 21.82
CA PRO A 258 -9.85 -11.00 20.72
C PRO A 258 -10.60 -9.67 20.57
N ALA A 259 -11.03 -9.07 21.68
CA ALA A 259 -11.70 -7.77 21.67
C ALA A 259 -10.78 -6.62 21.21
N ALA A 260 -9.47 -6.67 21.54
CA ALA A 260 -8.47 -5.69 21.15
C ALA A 260 -7.91 -5.90 19.72
N MET A 261 -8.16 -7.07 19.09
CA MET A 261 -7.58 -7.42 17.79
C MET A 261 -7.72 -6.33 16.70
N PRO A 262 -8.85 -5.63 16.53
CA PRO A 262 -8.93 -4.58 15.52
C PRO A 262 -7.88 -3.48 15.71
N HIS A 263 -7.64 -3.07 16.94
CA HIS A 263 -6.60 -2.08 17.27
C HIS A 263 -5.18 -2.64 17.10
N MET A 264 -4.98 -3.93 17.42
CA MET A 264 -3.70 -4.62 17.17
C MET A 264 -3.37 -4.64 15.68
N PHE A 265 -4.34 -4.94 14.80
CA PHE A 265 -4.14 -4.87 13.36
C PHE A 265 -3.90 -3.46 12.84
N LEU A 266 -4.52 -2.44 13.45
CA LEU A 266 -4.22 -1.04 13.14
C LEU A 266 -2.77 -0.70 13.53
N GLY A 267 -2.30 -1.21 14.67
CA GLY A 267 -0.90 -1.11 15.11
C GLY A 267 0.07 -1.75 14.12
N LEU A 268 -0.23 -2.97 13.68
CA LEU A 268 0.56 -3.68 12.67
C LEU A 268 0.58 -2.94 11.32
N PHE A 269 -0.53 -2.38 10.88
CA PHE A 269 -0.59 -1.57 9.66
C PHE A 269 0.31 -0.33 9.76
N ASN A 270 0.19 0.47 10.83
CA ASN A 270 1.04 1.64 11.04
C ASN A 270 2.52 1.24 11.19
N GLY A 271 2.79 0.14 11.88
CA GLY A 271 4.12 -0.43 12.00
C GLY A 271 4.70 -0.86 10.64
N THR A 272 3.88 -1.45 9.78
CA THR A 272 4.30 -1.81 8.42
C THR A 272 4.65 -0.57 7.61
N CYS A 273 3.84 0.49 7.65
CA CYS A 273 4.16 1.75 6.97
C CYS A 273 5.49 2.35 7.45
N SER A 274 5.70 2.40 8.76
CA SER A 274 6.94 2.92 9.36
C SER A 274 8.16 2.05 9.03
N SER A 275 7.97 0.72 8.98
CA SER A 275 9.05 -0.23 8.69
C SER A 275 9.58 -0.08 7.28
N PHE A 276 8.74 0.25 6.29
CA PHE A 276 9.18 0.51 4.91
C PHE A 276 10.07 1.74 4.80
N ILE A 277 9.70 2.84 5.45
CA ILE A 277 10.53 4.05 5.48
C ILE A 277 11.90 3.72 6.08
N THR A 278 11.89 3.00 7.20
CA THR A 278 13.11 2.60 7.90
C THR A 278 13.95 1.61 7.08
N LEU A 279 13.33 0.63 6.42
CA LEU A 279 13.99 -0.34 5.54
C LEU A 279 14.81 0.39 4.47
N VAL A 280 14.14 1.23 3.68
CA VAL A 280 14.78 1.95 2.56
C VAL A 280 15.93 2.80 3.06
N THR A 281 15.72 3.57 4.15
CA THR A 281 16.75 4.44 4.70
C THR A 281 17.93 3.66 5.28
N ALA A 282 17.67 2.56 5.99
CA ALA A 282 18.73 1.72 6.56
C ALA A 282 19.55 1.01 5.46
N GLU A 283 18.89 0.55 4.40
CA GLU A 283 19.58 -0.04 3.24
C GLU A 283 20.46 0.98 2.49
N MET A 284 20.01 2.23 2.37
CA MET A 284 20.79 3.29 1.73
C MET A 284 22.10 3.61 2.47
N LEU A 285 22.15 3.40 3.77
CA LEU A 285 23.28 3.82 4.60
C LEU A 285 24.23 2.68 5.00
N GLY A 286 23.80 1.43 5.02
CA GLY A 286 24.63 0.36 5.57
C GLY A 286 24.57 -1.00 4.87
N ALA A 287 23.68 -1.23 3.93
CA ALA A 287 23.55 -2.52 3.26
C ALA A 287 24.52 -2.66 2.07
N LYS A 288 24.82 -3.92 1.71
CA LYS A 288 25.54 -4.27 0.47
C LYS A 288 24.60 -4.72 -0.65
N TYR A 289 23.36 -5.01 -0.34
CA TYR A 289 22.28 -5.43 -1.24
C TYR A 289 20.96 -4.91 -0.68
N GLY A 290 19.96 -4.81 -1.53
CA GLY A 290 18.62 -4.34 -1.20
C GLY A 290 18.15 -3.29 -2.20
N ILE A 291 16.83 -3.06 -2.28
CA ILE A 291 16.28 -2.08 -3.23
C ILE A 291 16.66 -0.65 -2.80
N GLY A 292 16.70 -0.35 -1.48
CA GLY A 292 17.15 0.94 -0.98
C GLY A 292 18.64 1.20 -1.31
N TRP A 293 19.49 0.19 -1.13
CA TRP A 293 20.89 0.26 -1.54
C TRP A 293 21.02 0.47 -3.07
N TYR A 294 20.27 -0.27 -3.88
CA TYR A 294 20.25 -0.14 -5.33
C TYR A 294 19.90 1.29 -5.76
N ILE A 295 18.82 1.86 -5.20
CA ILE A 295 18.39 3.23 -5.48
C ILE A 295 19.48 4.23 -5.14
N ASN A 296 20.12 4.10 -3.97
CA ASN A 296 21.18 5.02 -3.57
C ASN A 296 22.40 4.92 -4.49
N TRP A 297 22.84 3.70 -4.79
CA TRP A 297 23.96 3.45 -5.69
C TRP A 297 23.71 4.01 -7.09
N GLN A 298 22.54 3.74 -7.68
CA GLN A 298 22.17 4.25 -9.00
C GLN A 298 22.04 5.78 -9.03
N LYS A 299 21.55 6.37 -7.93
CA LYS A 299 21.51 7.83 -7.78
C LYS A 299 22.91 8.45 -7.79
N GLU A 300 23.88 7.85 -7.11
CA GLU A 300 25.28 8.30 -7.11
C GLU A 300 25.93 8.17 -8.50
N MET A 301 25.51 7.18 -9.28
CA MET A 301 25.95 7.00 -10.69
C MET A 301 25.15 7.87 -11.68
N MET A 302 24.26 8.76 -11.20
CA MET A 302 23.37 9.58 -12.04
C MET A 302 22.45 8.77 -12.98
N ALA A 303 22.24 7.48 -12.71
CA ALA A 303 21.40 6.58 -13.50
C ALA A 303 19.94 6.64 -13.04
N TYR A 304 19.27 7.75 -13.28
CA TYR A 304 17.93 8.00 -12.72
C TYR A 304 16.84 7.07 -13.26
N ALA A 305 16.98 6.49 -14.45
CA ALA A 305 16.05 5.47 -14.94
C ALA A 305 15.99 4.26 -13.98
N ASN A 306 17.15 3.84 -13.48
CA ASN A 306 17.28 2.75 -12.52
C ASN A 306 16.71 3.15 -11.14
N VAL A 307 16.88 4.40 -10.74
CA VAL A 307 16.28 4.94 -9.50
C VAL A 307 14.74 4.85 -9.57
N TYR A 308 14.14 5.31 -10.68
CA TYR A 308 12.68 5.22 -10.86
C TYR A 308 12.18 3.76 -10.93
N ALA A 309 12.92 2.87 -11.60
CA ALA A 309 12.60 1.45 -11.62
C ALA A 309 12.61 0.85 -10.20
N GLY A 310 13.61 1.18 -9.39
CA GLY A 310 13.66 0.78 -7.97
C GLY A 310 12.49 1.31 -7.15
N LEU A 311 12.10 2.58 -7.35
CA LEU A 311 10.93 3.17 -6.68
C LEU A 311 9.62 2.48 -7.06
N ILE A 312 9.44 2.08 -8.33
CA ILE A 312 8.28 1.32 -8.79
C ILE A 312 8.22 -0.04 -8.07
N ILE A 313 9.35 -0.75 -7.97
CA ILE A 313 9.41 -2.04 -7.27
C ILE A 313 9.05 -1.89 -5.80
N ILE A 314 9.56 -0.86 -5.11
CA ILE A 314 9.19 -0.57 -3.72
C ILE A 314 7.69 -0.33 -3.61
N ALA A 315 7.11 0.51 -4.47
CA ALA A 315 5.69 0.84 -4.44
C ALA A 315 4.81 -0.40 -4.66
N VAL A 316 5.15 -1.25 -5.64
CA VAL A 316 4.44 -2.51 -5.91
C VAL A 316 4.57 -3.48 -4.73
N THR A 317 5.76 -3.63 -4.17
CA THR A 317 6.01 -4.51 -3.01
C THR A 317 5.22 -4.05 -1.80
N PHE A 318 5.22 -2.75 -1.50
CA PHE A 318 4.43 -2.18 -0.42
C PHE A 318 2.93 -2.44 -0.61
N PHE A 319 2.42 -2.18 -1.82
CA PHE A 319 1.02 -2.44 -2.16
C PHE A 319 0.62 -3.91 -1.94
N ILE A 320 1.47 -4.85 -2.38
CA ILE A 320 1.24 -6.29 -2.19
C ILE A 320 1.20 -6.63 -0.70
N LEU A 321 2.19 -6.17 0.07
CA LEU A 321 2.30 -6.48 1.51
C LEU A 321 1.13 -5.91 2.31
N ILE A 322 0.74 -4.66 2.05
CA ILE A 322 -0.45 -4.06 2.71
C ILE A 322 -1.73 -4.81 2.32
N THR A 323 -1.87 -5.21 1.06
CA THR A 323 -3.03 -5.99 0.62
C THR A 323 -3.08 -7.35 1.31
N LEU A 324 -1.93 -8.02 1.47
CA LEU A 324 -1.84 -9.29 2.20
C LEU A 324 -2.17 -9.11 3.68
N LEU A 325 -1.65 -8.06 4.31
CA LEU A 325 -1.95 -7.73 5.71
C LEU A 325 -3.46 -7.51 5.92
N PHE A 326 -4.12 -6.76 5.04
CA PHE A 326 -5.56 -6.55 5.13
C PHE A 326 -6.37 -7.81 4.87
N LYS A 327 -5.97 -8.64 3.90
CA LYS A 327 -6.62 -9.95 3.69
C LYS A 327 -6.47 -10.86 4.91
N PHE A 328 -5.31 -10.87 5.55
CA PHE A 328 -5.06 -11.62 6.78
C PHE A 328 -5.94 -11.09 7.92
N ARG A 329 -5.96 -9.76 8.15
CA ARG A 329 -6.85 -9.11 9.10
C ARG A 329 -8.31 -9.52 8.89
N ASP A 330 -8.81 -9.42 7.66
CA ASP A 330 -10.21 -9.70 7.33
C ASP A 330 -10.59 -11.17 7.56
N ARG A 331 -9.61 -12.07 7.45
CA ARG A 331 -9.79 -13.50 7.76
C ARG A 331 -9.82 -13.74 9.27
N VAL A 332 -8.92 -13.13 10.01
CA VAL A 332 -8.85 -13.25 11.47
C VAL A 332 -10.05 -12.58 12.14
N LEU A 333 -10.51 -11.44 11.63
CA LEU A 333 -11.65 -10.69 12.16
C LEU A 333 -12.99 -11.08 11.50
N ALA A 334 -13.07 -12.23 10.82
CA ALA A 334 -14.29 -12.65 10.13
C ALA A 334 -15.51 -12.78 11.06
N TRP A 335 -15.28 -13.12 12.34
CA TRP A 335 -16.32 -13.18 13.37
C TRP A 335 -16.95 -11.82 13.69
N GLN A 336 -16.25 -10.72 13.49
CA GLN A 336 -16.74 -9.37 13.76
C GLN A 336 -17.69 -8.84 12.66
N LYS A 337 -17.65 -9.40 11.45
CA LYS A 337 -18.47 -8.98 10.30
C LYS A 337 -19.99 -9.19 10.49
N GLY A 338 -20.40 -9.96 11.51
CA GLY A 338 -21.79 -10.16 11.88
C GLY A 338 -22.39 -9.04 12.76
N VAL A 339 -21.54 -8.21 13.37
CA VAL A 339 -21.97 -7.22 14.39
C VAL A 339 -22.08 -5.81 13.79
N ILE A 340 -21.37 -5.52 12.72
CA ILE A 340 -21.37 -4.19 12.09
C ILE A 340 -21.61 -4.36 10.58
N LYS A 341 -22.83 -4.08 10.15
CA LYS A 341 -23.13 -3.82 8.74
C LYS A 341 -22.85 -2.33 8.48
N TRP A 342 -21.72 -2.06 7.81
CA TRP A 342 -21.45 -0.75 7.22
C TRP A 342 -22.14 -0.61 5.87
#